data_8decf1bf6c2fc0b66e1ac13fe7668eab
#
_entry.id   8decf1bf6c2fc0b66e1ac13fe7668eab
#
_cell.length_a   1.000
_cell.length_b   1.000
_cell.length_c   1.000
_cell.angle_alpha   90.00
_cell.angle_beta   90.00
_cell.angle_gamma   90.00
#
_symmetry.space_group_name_H-M   'P 1'
#
loop_
_entity.id
_entity.type
_entity.pdbx_description
1 polymer ?
#
loop_
_entity_poly.entity_id
_entity_poly.type
_entity_poly.pdbx_seq_one_letter_code
_entity_poly.pdbx_strand_id
1 'polypeptide(L)'
;IAVLFANFGFAQQKPGDTQTQTPAISPQALRDLFKPYMKVLEHDQVMLKKSRERIELGRVLFYDRRLSLKSEVSCNDCHDLAKHGTNGDHYTSLLKQKKTNRDVPSIYNKGGLKLFNWDGSHTTLKSKTTSAITSEHEMNMADTDLLIQRLKGIAGYQPLFAKAFPKDKDPLRMETLVEALVSFEEVLITPAPIDRFMAGNDKALSVEQLEGGLLFDRKFCATCHTGTMFGGQMLQKLGA
;
A
#
# COMPACT_ATOMS: atom_id res chain seq x y z
N ILE A 1 -30.91 13.76 40.11
CA ILE A 1 -31.04 13.20 38.75
C ILE A 1 -30.26 11.88 38.74
N ALA A 2 -30.98 10.75 38.83
CA ALA A 2 -30.39 9.42 38.82
C ALA A 2 -30.16 9.01 37.34
N VAL A 3 -28.89 8.75 36.99
CA VAL A 3 -28.54 8.19 35.68
C VAL A 3 -28.65 6.67 35.78
N LEU A 4 -29.62 6.09 35.12
CA LEU A 4 -29.77 4.64 34.96
C LEU A 4 -28.68 4.17 33.97
N PHE A 5 -27.68 3.46 34.49
CA PHE A 5 -26.76 2.66 33.66
C PHE A 5 -27.51 1.37 33.28
N ALA A 6 -27.93 1.25 32.02
CA ALA A 6 -28.37 0.00 31.44
C ALA A 6 -27.17 -0.94 31.32
N ASN A 7 -27.10 -1.98 32.13
CA ASN A 7 -26.15 -3.08 31.98
C ASN A 7 -26.47 -3.84 30.68
N PHE A 8 -25.69 -3.60 29.63
CA PHE A 8 -25.61 -4.51 28.49
C PHE A 8 -24.82 -5.75 28.94
N GLY A 9 -25.52 -6.77 29.40
CA GLY A 9 -24.93 -8.06 29.67
C GLY A 9 -24.47 -8.69 28.35
N PHE A 10 -23.15 -8.76 28.14
CA PHE A 10 -22.58 -9.68 27.18
C PHE A 10 -22.82 -11.11 27.70
N ALA A 11 -23.75 -11.82 27.08
CA ALA A 11 -23.92 -13.24 27.32
C ALA A 11 -22.63 -13.97 26.95
N GLN A 12 -21.91 -14.50 27.92
CA GLN A 12 -20.77 -15.39 27.68
C GLN A 12 -21.33 -16.68 27.06
N GLN A 13 -21.08 -16.90 25.77
CA GLN A 13 -21.35 -18.14 25.08
C GLN A 13 -20.50 -19.25 25.71
N LYS A 14 -21.15 -20.33 26.16
CA LYS A 14 -20.47 -21.53 26.66
C LYS A 14 -19.71 -22.21 25.48
N PRO A 15 -18.48 -22.71 25.70
CA PRO A 15 -17.78 -23.51 24.68
C PRO A 15 -18.54 -24.85 24.53
N GLY A 16 -19.18 -25.07 23.38
CA GLY A 16 -19.84 -26.34 23.07
C GLY A 16 -21.00 -26.30 22.07
N ASP A 17 -21.62 -25.17 21.81
CA ASP A 17 -22.68 -25.03 20.80
C ASP A 17 -22.12 -24.58 19.44
N THR A 18 -21.62 -25.54 18.68
CA THR A 18 -21.42 -25.38 17.23
C THR A 18 -22.77 -25.50 16.51
N GLN A 19 -23.69 -24.59 16.79
CA GLN A 19 -24.79 -24.35 15.87
C GLN A 19 -24.17 -23.76 14.61
N THR A 20 -24.31 -24.46 13.49
CA THR A 20 -24.04 -23.94 12.15
C THR A 20 -24.96 -22.76 11.90
N GLN A 21 -24.56 -21.57 12.31
CA GLN A 21 -25.33 -20.35 12.08
C GLN A 21 -25.41 -20.11 10.58
N THR A 22 -26.62 -20.11 10.04
CA THR A 22 -26.84 -19.68 8.67
C THR A 22 -26.71 -18.16 8.62
N PRO A 23 -25.85 -17.59 7.75
CA PRO A 23 -25.69 -16.15 7.69
C PRO A 23 -26.99 -15.45 7.27
N ALA A 24 -27.22 -14.24 7.76
CA ALA A 24 -28.36 -13.40 7.38
C ALA A 24 -28.37 -13.00 5.89
N ILE A 25 -27.26 -13.22 5.19
CA ILE A 25 -27.07 -12.98 3.75
C ILE A 25 -26.26 -14.13 3.13
N SER A 26 -26.65 -14.58 1.94
CA SER A 26 -25.84 -15.55 1.22
C SER A 26 -24.55 -14.93 0.69
N PRO A 27 -23.45 -15.72 0.55
CA PRO A 27 -22.20 -15.24 -0.02
C PRO A 27 -22.37 -14.55 -1.39
N GLN A 28 -23.18 -15.14 -2.27
CA GLN A 28 -23.44 -14.57 -3.60
C GLN A 28 -24.17 -13.22 -3.51
N ALA A 29 -25.18 -13.11 -2.66
CA ALA A 29 -25.94 -11.87 -2.50
C ALA A 29 -25.06 -10.74 -1.94
N LEU A 30 -24.14 -11.05 -1.01
CA LEU A 30 -23.18 -10.06 -0.51
C LEU A 30 -22.17 -9.61 -1.58
N ARG A 31 -21.68 -10.54 -2.42
CA ARG A 31 -20.82 -10.17 -3.55
C ARG A 31 -21.54 -9.25 -4.54
N ASP A 32 -22.78 -9.56 -4.87
CA ASP A 32 -23.58 -8.75 -5.78
C ASP A 32 -23.84 -7.35 -5.22
N LEU A 33 -24.02 -7.25 -3.92
CA LEU A 33 -24.13 -5.99 -3.20
C LEU A 33 -22.84 -5.16 -3.29
N PHE A 34 -21.67 -5.80 -3.20
CA PHE A 34 -20.37 -5.14 -3.18
C PHE A 34 -19.81 -4.80 -4.57
N LYS A 35 -20.14 -5.55 -5.62
CA LYS A 35 -19.65 -5.35 -6.99
C LYS A 35 -19.69 -3.92 -7.52
N PRO A 36 -20.74 -3.10 -7.25
CA PRO A 36 -20.81 -1.74 -7.80
C PRO A 36 -19.72 -0.82 -7.30
N TYR A 37 -19.19 -1.03 -6.09
CA TYR A 37 -18.27 -0.11 -5.43
C TYR A 37 -16.97 -0.74 -4.95
N MET A 38 -16.82 -2.06 -5.00
CA MET A 38 -15.59 -2.77 -4.65
C MET A 38 -14.93 -3.39 -5.89
N LYS A 39 -13.61 -3.27 -5.96
CA LYS A 39 -12.78 -3.91 -6.99
C LYS A 39 -11.65 -4.67 -6.31
N VAL A 40 -11.37 -5.87 -6.77
CA VAL A 40 -10.23 -6.66 -6.30
C VAL A 40 -8.95 -6.16 -6.95
N LEU A 41 -7.89 -6.02 -6.16
CA LEU A 41 -6.53 -5.80 -6.67
C LEU A 41 -5.90 -7.17 -6.93
N GLU A 42 -5.93 -7.62 -8.18
CA GLU A 42 -5.46 -8.95 -8.56
C GLU A 42 -3.93 -8.94 -8.74
N HIS A 43 -3.22 -9.56 -7.80
CA HIS A 43 -1.76 -9.68 -7.80
C HIS A 43 -1.23 -10.22 -9.14
N ASP A 44 -1.78 -11.33 -9.62
CA ASP A 44 -1.28 -11.99 -10.82
C ASP A 44 -1.42 -11.10 -12.07
N GLN A 45 -2.51 -10.34 -12.17
CA GLN A 45 -2.71 -9.40 -13.26
C GLN A 45 -1.74 -8.21 -13.21
N VAL A 46 -1.39 -7.74 -12.01
CA VAL A 46 -0.38 -6.69 -11.86
C VAL A 46 0.99 -7.22 -12.24
N MET A 47 1.35 -8.42 -11.77
CA MET A 47 2.62 -9.09 -12.10
C MET A 47 2.78 -9.34 -13.61
N LEU A 48 1.73 -9.82 -14.29
CA LEU A 48 1.77 -10.11 -15.74
C LEU A 48 1.99 -8.87 -16.62
N LYS A 49 1.64 -7.69 -16.12
CA LYS A 49 1.82 -6.41 -16.84
C LYS A 49 3.19 -5.78 -16.67
N LYS A 50 4.04 -6.33 -15.79
CA LYS A 50 5.34 -5.74 -15.45
C LYS A 50 6.49 -6.63 -15.92
N SER A 51 7.60 -6.02 -16.34
CA SER A 51 8.82 -6.74 -16.60
C SER A 51 9.43 -7.23 -15.29
N ARG A 52 9.76 -8.53 -15.24
CA ARG A 52 10.45 -9.14 -14.10
C ARG A 52 11.78 -8.44 -13.80
N GLU A 53 12.50 -8.06 -14.85
CA GLU A 53 13.79 -7.37 -14.73
C GLU A 53 13.64 -5.98 -14.10
N ARG A 54 12.55 -5.25 -14.41
CA ARG A 54 12.25 -3.95 -13.78
C ARG A 54 11.88 -4.12 -12.31
N ILE A 55 11.09 -5.14 -11.98
CA ILE A 55 10.73 -5.45 -10.58
C ILE A 55 12.00 -5.77 -9.78
N GLU A 56 12.90 -6.60 -10.30
CA GLU A 56 14.15 -6.95 -9.62
C GLU A 56 15.09 -5.74 -9.48
N LEU A 57 15.22 -4.92 -10.51
CA LEU A 57 15.97 -3.66 -10.40
C LEU A 57 15.35 -2.74 -9.33
N GLY A 58 14.03 -2.57 -9.35
CA GLY A 58 13.31 -1.79 -8.34
C GLY A 58 13.52 -2.32 -6.93
N ARG A 59 13.50 -3.65 -6.75
CA ARG A 59 13.81 -4.29 -5.47
C ARG A 59 15.24 -3.96 -4.99
N VAL A 60 16.24 -4.05 -5.86
CA VAL A 60 17.62 -3.69 -5.51
C VAL A 60 17.71 -2.22 -5.10
N LEU A 61 17.09 -1.32 -5.87
CA LEU A 61 17.06 0.11 -5.59
C LEU A 61 16.34 0.44 -4.27
N PHE A 62 15.24 -0.27 -3.95
CA PHE A 62 14.44 -0.04 -2.75
C PHE A 62 15.26 -0.22 -1.45
N TYR A 63 16.22 -1.13 -1.45
CA TYR A 63 17.10 -1.38 -0.32
C TYR A 63 18.41 -0.60 -0.36
N ASP A 64 18.67 0.17 -1.43
CA ASP A 64 19.95 0.86 -1.60
C ASP A 64 19.96 2.24 -0.94
N ARG A 65 20.73 2.37 0.13
CA ARG A 65 20.93 3.64 0.86
C ARG A 65 21.62 4.72 0.02
N ARG A 66 22.37 4.32 -1.01
CA ARG A 66 23.08 5.26 -1.91
C ARG A 66 22.14 6.15 -2.74
N LEU A 67 20.82 5.86 -2.73
CA LEU A 67 19.82 6.75 -3.32
C LEU A 67 19.59 8.02 -2.49
N SER A 68 19.94 8.03 -1.21
CA SER A 68 19.88 9.23 -0.37
C SER A 68 21.15 10.08 -0.45
N LEU A 69 21.03 11.38 -0.15
CA LEU A 69 22.13 12.34 -0.28
C LEU A 69 23.41 11.88 0.42
N LYS A 70 23.27 11.44 1.69
CA LYS A 70 24.38 10.99 2.52
C LYS A 70 24.60 9.46 2.49
N SER A 71 23.86 8.72 1.68
CA SER A 71 23.87 7.25 1.65
C SER A 71 23.55 6.63 3.02
N GLU A 72 22.69 7.25 3.81
CA GLU A 72 22.32 6.82 5.16
C GLU A 72 20.99 6.08 5.22
N VAL A 73 20.05 6.37 4.31
CA VAL A 73 18.70 5.81 4.33
C VAL A 73 18.29 5.25 2.98
N SER A 74 17.55 4.14 3.01
CA SER A 74 16.88 3.51 1.87
C SER A 74 15.35 3.62 2.02
N CYS A 75 14.60 3.20 1.00
CA CYS A 75 13.14 3.14 1.10
C CYS A 75 12.71 2.17 2.23
N ASN A 76 13.41 1.04 2.37
CA ASN A 76 13.11 0.04 3.41
C ASN A 76 13.38 0.54 4.84
N ASP A 77 14.24 1.51 5.06
CA ASP A 77 14.48 2.04 6.41
C ASP A 77 13.23 2.77 6.96
N CYS A 78 12.41 3.37 6.05
CA CYS A 78 11.12 3.98 6.42
C CYS A 78 9.94 3.03 6.16
N HIS A 79 10.00 2.23 5.11
CA HIS A 79 8.96 1.30 4.67
C HIS A 79 9.40 -0.15 4.87
N ASP A 80 9.70 -0.54 6.12
CA ASP A 80 10.17 -1.89 6.45
C ASP A 80 9.13 -2.94 6.07
N LEU A 81 9.45 -3.75 5.04
CA LEU A 81 8.53 -4.77 4.54
C LEU A 81 8.23 -5.85 5.60
N ALA A 82 9.12 -6.08 6.55
CA ALA A 82 8.88 -7.00 7.66
C ALA A 82 7.97 -6.40 8.75
N LYS A 83 7.75 -5.06 8.73
CA LYS A 83 6.90 -4.33 9.66
C LYS A 83 5.68 -3.72 8.95
N HIS A 84 4.99 -4.51 8.14
CA HIS A 84 3.80 -4.08 7.39
C HIS A 84 4.05 -2.92 6.40
N GLY A 85 5.31 -2.75 5.94
CA GLY A 85 5.70 -1.69 5.00
C GLY A 85 5.69 -0.27 5.59
N THR A 86 5.87 -0.16 6.91
CA THR A 86 6.01 1.08 7.69
C THR A 86 7.14 0.92 8.69
N ASN A 87 7.59 1.99 9.36
CA ASN A 87 8.63 1.91 10.39
C ASN A 87 8.06 1.55 11.79
N GLY A 88 6.75 1.62 11.97
CA GLY A 88 6.09 1.35 13.26
C GLY A 88 6.25 2.46 14.31
N ASP A 89 6.94 3.55 13.98
CA ASP A 89 7.17 4.69 14.89
C ASP A 89 6.18 5.81 14.60
N HIS A 90 5.76 6.49 15.67
CA HIS A 90 5.09 7.79 15.54
C HIS A 90 6.15 8.83 15.15
N TYR A 91 6.06 9.34 13.92
CA TYR A 91 6.97 10.29 13.28
C TYR A 91 8.34 9.71 12.84
N THR A 92 8.73 10.02 11.63
CA THR A 92 10.01 9.59 11.07
C THR A 92 11.14 10.40 11.67
N SER A 93 11.96 9.79 12.54
CA SER A 93 13.19 10.39 13.09
C SER A 93 14.47 9.93 12.38
N LEU A 94 14.36 9.19 11.28
CA LEU A 94 15.51 8.59 10.60
C LEU A 94 16.50 9.63 10.04
N LEU A 95 16.01 10.75 9.57
CA LEU A 95 16.85 11.92 9.37
C LEU A 95 16.90 12.71 10.67
N LYS A 96 17.88 12.46 11.51
CA LYS A 96 18.08 12.98 12.89
C LYS A 96 17.84 14.49 13.11
N GLN A 97 17.48 15.24 12.08
CA GLN A 97 17.32 16.69 12.10
C GLN A 97 15.94 17.22 11.71
N LYS A 98 15.06 16.42 11.08
CA LYS A 98 13.74 16.91 10.66
C LYS A 98 12.67 15.84 10.95
N LYS A 99 11.88 16.04 12.00
CA LYS A 99 10.69 15.23 12.28
C LYS A 99 9.62 15.56 11.24
N THR A 100 9.11 14.54 10.55
CA THR A 100 7.84 14.70 9.85
C THR A 100 6.72 14.75 10.89
N ASN A 101 5.66 15.53 10.64
CA ASN A 101 4.51 15.61 11.55
C ASN A 101 3.50 14.48 11.32
N ARG A 102 3.88 13.45 10.58
CA ARG A 102 2.98 12.37 10.16
C ARG A 102 3.70 11.04 10.15
N ASP A 103 2.95 9.97 10.43
CA ASP A 103 3.44 8.61 10.39
C ASP A 103 3.78 8.19 8.94
N VAL A 104 4.70 7.24 8.81
CA VAL A 104 5.02 6.62 7.52
C VAL A 104 3.85 5.73 7.11
N PRO A 105 3.16 6.01 6.00
CA PRO A 105 2.09 5.14 5.53
C PRO A 105 2.68 3.83 4.99
N SER A 106 1.94 2.72 5.13
CA SER A 106 2.36 1.45 4.54
C SER A 106 2.66 1.59 3.05
N ILE A 107 3.74 0.95 2.57
CA ILE A 107 4.08 0.86 1.15
C ILE A 107 3.25 -0.21 0.42
N TYR A 108 2.63 -1.15 1.15
CA TYR A 108 1.83 -2.20 0.55
C TYR A 108 0.58 -1.66 -0.14
N ASN A 109 0.18 -2.32 -1.22
CA ASN A 109 -1.03 -2.06 -1.99
C ASN A 109 -1.09 -0.66 -2.65
N LYS A 110 0.04 0.05 -2.77
CA LYS A 110 0.08 1.41 -3.33
C LYS A 110 -0.41 1.49 -4.79
N GLY A 111 -0.26 0.41 -5.57
CA GLY A 111 -0.76 0.36 -6.95
C GLY A 111 -2.28 0.55 -7.09
N GLY A 112 -3.05 0.37 -6.01
CA GLY A 112 -4.51 0.58 -5.98
C GLY A 112 -4.96 1.99 -5.62
N LEU A 113 -4.05 2.87 -5.16
CA LEU A 113 -4.39 4.22 -4.70
C LEU A 113 -4.42 5.22 -5.85
N LYS A 114 -5.21 6.29 -5.68
CA LYS A 114 -5.27 7.46 -6.57
C LYS A 114 -4.66 8.71 -5.95
N LEU A 115 -4.53 8.72 -4.63
CA LEU A 115 -3.97 9.82 -3.87
C LEU A 115 -2.85 9.30 -2.97
N PHE A 116 -1.75 10.00 -2.92
CA PHE A 116 -0.58 9.65 -2.14
C PHE A 116 -0.23 10.79 -1.17
N ASN A 117 0.49 10.47 -0.12
CA ASN A 117 0.62 11.24 1.10
C ASN A 117 -0.73 11.40 1.85
N TRP A 118 -0.65 11.76 3.12
CA TRP A 118 -1.84 11.98 3.96
C TRP A 118 -2.73 13.15 3.51
N ASP A 119 -2.18 14.06 2.71
CA ASP A 119 -2.84 15.27 2.19
C ASP A 119 -3.20 15.16 0.70
N GLY A 120 -2.93 14.01 0.07
CA GLY A 120 -3.20 13.80 -1.35
C GLY A 120 -2.36 14.66 -2.30
N SER A 121 -1.20 15.15 -1.84
CA SER A 121 -0.32 16.05 -2.63
C SER A 121 0.23 15.43 -3.91
N HIS A 122 0.14 14.11 -4.07
CA HIS A 122 0.51 13.39 -5.28
C HIS A 122 -0.64 12.53 -5.80
N THR A 123 -0.83 12.52 -7.12
CA THR A 123 -1.89 11.75 -7.81
C THR A 123 -1.37 10.54 -8.57
N THR A 124 -0.06 10.33 -8.59
CA THR A 124 0.58 9.16 -9.21
C THR A 124 1.67 8.62 -8.30
N LEU A 125 1.85 7.30 -8.29
CA LEU A 125 2.95 6.66 -7.56
C LEU A 125 4.31 7.16 -8.07
N LYS A 126 4.44 7.38 -9.38
CA LYS A 126 5.65 7.94 -10.00
C LYS A 126 6.03 9.31 -9.42
N SER A 127 5.08 10.25 -9.31
CA SER A 127 5.35 11.57 -8.74
C SER A 127 5.70 11.48 -7.26
N LYS A 128 5.03 10.57 -6.51
CA LYS A 128 5.35 10.35 -5.09
C LYS A 128 6.76 9.76 -4.91
N THR A 129 7.12 8.73 -5.66
CA THR A 129 8.45 8.10 -5.59
C THR A 129 9.56 9.09 -5.98
N THR A 130 9.33 9.92 -7.01
CA THR A 130 10.26 11.00 -7.36
C THR A 130 10.43 11.99 -6.20
N SER A 131 9.31 12.43 -5.60
CA SER A 131 9.32 13.33 -4.45
C SER A 131 10.04 12.70 -3.24
N ALA A 132 9.86 11.41 -2.99
CA ALA A 132 10.54 10.72 -1.89
C ALA A 132 12.08 10.77 -2.02
N ILE A 133 12.58 10.66 -3.24
CA ILE A 133 14.03 10.75 -3.50
C ILE A 133 14.52 12.20 -3.30
N THR A 134 13.79 13.19 -3.80
CA THR A 134 14.26 14.59 -3.87
C THR A 134 13.94 15.42 -2.64
N SER A 135 12.92 15.06 -1.86
CA SER A 135 12.46 15.80 -0.68
C SER A 135 13.50 15.84 0.44
N GLU A 136 13.75 17.03 0.98
CA GLU A 136 14.63 17.22 2.14
C GLU A 136 14.14 16.52 3.42
N HIS A 137 12.85 16.18 3.48
CA HIS A 137 12.23 15.46 4.60
C HIS A 137 12.32 13.94 4.48
N GLU A 138 12.74 13.43 3.30
CA GLU A 138 12.84 11.99 3.01
C GLU A 138 14.28 11.64 2.62
N MET A 139 14.62 11.38 1.35
CA MET A 139 15.99 10.97 0.97
C MET A 139 16.95 12.15 0.69
N ASN A 140 16.42 13.36 0.58
CA ASN A 140 17.17 14.62 0.41
C ASN A 140 18.13 14.67 -0.78
N MET A 141 17.83 13.93 -1.86
CA MET A 141 18.64 13.87 -3.07
C MET A 141 18.05 14.79 -4.15
N ALA A 142 18.07 16.10 -3.90
CA ALA A 142 17.53 17.11 -4.83
C ALA A 142 18.34 17.19 -6.14
N ASP A 143 19.66 16.97 -6.08
CA ASP A 143 20.51 16.88 -7.26
C ASP A 143 20.43 15.47 -7.86
N THR A 144 19.52 15.30 -8.83
CA THR A 144 19.30 14.03 -9.51
C THR A 144 20.45 13.64 -10.43
N ASP A 145 21.21 14.61 -10.96
CA ASP A 145 22.37 14.34 -11.81
C ASP A 145 23.50 13.73 -10.98
N LEU A 146 23.73 14.26 -9.78
CA LEU A 146 24.67 13.68 -8.81
C LEU A 146 24.27 12.23 -8.47
N LEU A 147 22.98 11.95 -8.27
CA LEU A 147 22.49 10.59 -8.03
C LEU A 147 22.83 9.66 -9.22
N ILE A 148 22.51 10.09 -10.43
CA ILE A 148 22.74 9.28 -11.62
C ILE A 148 24.24 9.06 -11.86
N GLN A 149 25.09 10.07 -11.68
CA GLN A 149 26.55 9.93 -11.76
C GLN A 149 27.07 8.92 -10.71
N ARG A 150 26.58 9.02 -9.46
CA ARG A 150 26.92 8.05 -8.39
C ARG A 150 26.59 6.62 -8.80
N LEU A 151 25.40 6.37 -9.33
CA LEU A 151 24.99 5.03 -9.74
C LEU A 151 25.75 4.55 -10.98
N LYS A 152 26.06 5.43 -11.95
CA LYS A 152 26.90 5.11 -13.11
C LYS A 152 28.32 4.68 -12.72
N GLY A 153 28.83 5.20 -11.59
CA GLY A 153 30.11 4.80 -11.03
C GLY A 153 30.12 3.41 -10.36
N ILE A 154 28.98 2.75 -10.23
CA ILE A 154 28.84 1.43 -9.60
C ILE A 154 28.66 0.37 -10.69
N ALA A 155 29.68 -0.45 -10.93
CA ALA A 155 29.74 -1.40 -12.04
C ALA A 155 28.52 -2.34 -12.13
N GLY A 156 27.89 -2.68 -10.99
CA GLY A 156 26.72 -3.57 -10.93
C GLY A 156 25.43 -2.97 -11.50
N TYR A 157 25.28 -1.65 -11.56
CA TYR A 157 24.01 -1.04 -12.02
C TYR A 157 23.86 -1.00 -13.54
N GLN A 158 24.91 -0.74 -14.28
CA GLN A 158 24.85 -0.69 -15.75
C GLN A 158 24.18 -1.93 -16.38
N PRO A 159 24.59 -3.17 -16.06
CA PRO A 159 23.95 -4.36 -16.63
C PRO A 159 22.51 -4.57 -16.14
N LEU A 160 22.18 -4.17 -14.90
CA LEU A 160 20.82 -4.29 -14.35
C LEU A 160 19.86 -3.35 -15.09
N PHE A 161 20.25 -2.09 -15.30
CA PHE A 161 19.45 -1.13 -16.07
C PHE A 161 19.33 -1.53 -17.53
N ALA A 162 20.41 -1.97 -18.18
CA ALA A 162 20.37 -2.45 -19.56
C ALA A 162 19.42 -3.63 -19.74
N LYS A 163 19.38 -4.57 -18.78
CA LYS A 163 18.47 -5.71 -18.79
C LYS A 163 17.00 -5.28 -18.56
N ALA A 164 16.78 -4.33 -17.66
CA ALA A 164 15.44 -3.84 -17.32
C ALA A 164 14.84 -2.95 -18.44
N PHE A 165 15.68 -2.25 -19.20
CA PHE A 165 15.29 -1.32 -20.25
C PHE A 165 16.07 -1.56 -21.55
N PRO A 166 15.90 -2.72 -22.21
CA PRO A 166 16.77 -3.14 -23.34
C PRO A 166 16.61 -2.30 -24.61
N LYS A 167 15.55 -1.47 -24.68
CA LYS A 167 15.31 -0.58 -25.84
C LYS A 167 15.93 0.81 -25.65
N ASP A 168 16.40 1.13 -24.45
CA ASP A 168 16.99 2.43 -24.13
C ASP A 168 18.50 2.42 -24.39
N LYS A 169 19.00 3.43 -25.09
CA LYS A 169 20.45 3.59 -25.36
C LYS A 169 21.25 3.98 -24.13
N ASP A 170 20.67 4.84 -23.26
CA ASP A 170 21.22 5.20 -21.95
C ASP A 170 20.15 4.94 -20.88
N PRO A 171 20.03 3.68 -20.41
CA PRO A 171 18.95 3.29 -19.54
C PRO A 171 19.11 3.75 -18.09
N LEU A 172 20.29 4.20 -17.67
CA LEU A 172 20.54 4.65 -16.31
C LEU A 172 20.34 6.17 -16.20
N ARG A 173 19.08 6.58 -16.01
CA ARG A 173 18.63 7.95 -15.80
C ARG A 173 17.49 7.99 -14.78
N MET A 174 17.10 9.17 -14.33
CA MET A 174 16.11 9.34 -13.26
C MET A 174 14.74 8.72 -13.58
N GLU A 175 14.27 8.86 -14.81
CA GLU A 175 12.97 8.33 -15.24
C GLU A 175 12.88 6.81 -15.13
N THR A 176 13.93 6.11 -15.58
CA THR A 176 13.98 4.63 -15.54
C THR A 176 14.26 4.10 -14.13
N LEU A 177 15.00 4.84 -13.31
CA LEU A 177 15.18 4.55 -11.90
C LEU A 177 13.84 4.58 -11.18
N VAL A 178 13.08 5.65 -11.33
CA VAL A 178 11.74 5.78 -10.74
C VAL A 178 10.79 4.73 -11.32
N GLU A 179 10.84 4.44 -12.62
CA GLU A 179 9.99 3.40 -13.23
C GLU A 179 10.29 2.00 -12.67
N ALA A 180 11.54 1.69 -12.39
CA ALA A 180 11.91 0.43 -11.76
C ALA A 180 11.40 0.36 -10.31
N LEU A 181 11.58 1.41 -9.51
CA LEU A 181 11.04 1.49 -8.14
C LEU A 181 9.52 1.33 -8.14
N VAL A 182 8.80 2.08 -8.98
CA VAL A 182 7.34 1.98 -9.12
C VAL A 182 6.93 0.56 -9.52
N SER A 183 7.68 -0.09 -10.43
CA SER A 183 7.38 -1.48 -10.83
C SER A 183 7.49 -2.46 -9.65
N PHE A 184 8.43 -2.23 -8.74
CA PHE A 184 8.54 -3.01 -7.51
C PHE A 184 7.45 -2.65 -6.49
N GLU A 185 7.18 -1.37 -6.25
CA GLU A 185 6.17 -0.92 -5.30
C GLU A 185 4.76 -1.40 -5.68
N GLU A 186 4.41 -1.41 -6.97
CA GLU A 186 3.11 -1.87 -7.46
C GLU A 186 2.85 -3.37 -7.26
N VAL A 187 3.90 -4.20 -7.18
CA VAL A 187 3.75 -5.64 -6.92
C VAL A 187 3.74 -5.99 -5.43
N LEU A 188 3.94 -5.02 -4.55
CA LEU A 188 3.81 -5.21 -3.10
C LEU A 188 2.33 -5.27 -2.69
N ILE A 189 1.67 -6.35 -3.07
CA ILE A 189 0.24 -6.59 -2.82
C ILE A 189 0.09 -7.63 -1.73
N THR A 190 -0.86 -7.38 -0.81
CA THR A 190 -1.19 -8.28 0.31
C THR A 190 -2.64 -8.77 0.17
N PRO A 191 -2.88 -9.91 -0.50
CA PRO A 191 -4.22 -10.45 -0.66
C PRO A 191 -4.87 -10.78 0.70
N ALA A 192 -6.10 -10.32 0.89
CA ALA A 192 -6.90 -10.55 2.10
C ALA A 192 -8.02 -11.58 1.84
N PRO A 193 -8.69 -12.11 2.89
CA PRO A 193 -9.86 -12.97 2.73
C PRO A 193 -10.96 -12.36 1.85
N ILE A 194 -11.17 -11.05 1.95
CA ILE A 194 -12.18 -10.35 1.14
C ILE A 194 -11.87 -10.39 -0.36
N ASP A 195 -10.59 -10.33 -0.75
CA ASP A 195 -10.22 -10.43 -2.17
C ASP A 195 -10.58 -11.80 -2.73
N ARG A 196 -10.27 -12.87 -1.99
CA ARG A 196 -10.65 -14.23 -2.37
C ARG A 196 -12.17 -14.43 -2.42
N PHE A 197 -12.89 -13.83 -1.48
CA PHE A 197 -14.35 -13.84 -1.45
C PHE A 197 -14.92 -13.15 -2.69
N MET A 198 -14.46 -11.95 -3.01
CA MET A 198 -14.91 -11.22 -4.21
C MET A 198 -14.55 -11.94 -5.51
N ALA A 199 -13.46 -12.71 -5.52
CA ALA A 199 -13.07 -13.59 -6.64
C ALA A 199 -13.92 -14.88 -6.74
N GLY A 200 -14.91 -15.08 -5.85
CA GLY A 200 -15.87 -16.19 -5.92
C GLY A 200 -15.67 -17.33 -4.91
N ASN A 201 -14.72 -17.19 -3.98
CA ASN A 201 -14.53 -18.20 -2.93
C ASN A 201 -15.50 -17.95 -1.76
N ASP A 202 -16.63 -18.67 -1.73
CA ASP A 202 -17.66 -18.57 -0.69
C ASP A 202 -17.17 -18.87 0.73
N LYS A 203 -16.10 -19.67 0.82
CA LYS A 203 -15.52 -20.11 2.11
C LYS A 203 -14.45 -19.16 2.63
N ALA A 204 -14.14 -18.08 1.91
CA ALA A 204 -13.10 -17.14 2.31
C ALA A 204 -13.49 -16.25 3.49
N LEU A 205 -14.79 -16.09 3.76
CA LEU A 205 -15.32 -15.34 4.90
C LEU A 205 -16.11 -16.26 5.84
N SER A 206 -16.01 -16.00 7.15
CA SER A 206 -16.87 -16.63 8.16
C SER A 206 -18.28 -16.03 8.11
N VAL A 207 -19.22 -16.68 8.85
CA VAL A 207 -20.59 -16.17 8.98
C VAL A 207 -20.60 -14.75 9.57
N GLU A 208 -19.84 -14.51 10.62
CA GLU A 208 -19.72 -13.19 11.26
C GLU A 208 -19.13 -12.14 10.31
N GLN A 209 -18.20 -12.54 9.44
CA GLN A 209 -17.62 -11.64 8.44
C GLN A 209 -18.64 -11.30 7.34
N LEU A 210 -19.49 -12.24 6.93
CA LEU A 210 -20.60 -11.99 6.00
C LEU A 210 -21.62 -11.03 6.60
N GLU A 211 -21.95 -11.21 7.87
CA GLU A 211 -22.85 -10.31 8.61
C GLU A 211 -22.23 -8.92 8.79
N GLY A 212 -20.91 -8.86 9.07
CA GLY A 212 -20.16 -7.63 9.11
C GLY A 212 -20.17 -6.88 7.77
N GLY A 213 -20.05 -7.61 6.66
CA GLY A 213 -20.18 -7.06 5.30
C GLY A 213 -21.57 -6.48 5.05
N LEU A 214 -22.63 -7.19 5.44
CA LEU A 214 -24.00 -6.68 5.33
C LEU A 214 -24.22 -5.41 6.19
N LEU A 215 -23.64 -5.39 7.38
CA LEU A 215 -23.69 -4.22 8.27
C LEU A 215 -22.94 -3.03 7.68
N PHE A 216 -21.77 -3.27 7.07
CA PHE A 216 -20.97 -2.26 6.38
C PHE A 216 -21.76 -1.53 5.28
N ASP A 217 -22.52 -2.29 4.50
CA ASP A 217 -23.42 -1.73 3.50
C ASP A 217 -24.59 -0.95 4.14
N ARG A 218 -25.32 -1.58 5.06
CA ARG A 218 -26.50 -0.98 5.71
C ARG A 218 -26.17 0.29 6.49
N LYS A 219 -24.95 0.45 6.99
CA LYS A 219 -24.47 1.64 7.70
C LYS A 219 -23.86 2.68 6.78
N PHE A 220 -23.98 2.50 5.46
CA PHE A 220 -23.49 3.41 4.43
C PHE A 220 -21.97 3.64 4.48
N CYS A 221 -21.21 2.74 5.08
CA CYS A 221 -19.74 2.84 5.12
C CYS A 221 -19.15 2.84 3.70
N ALA A 222 -19.77 2.11 2.77
CA ALA A 222 -19.40 2.06 1.36
C ALA A 222 -19.49 3.42 0.65
N THR A 223 -20.14 4.44 1.21
CA THR A 223 -20.19 5.79 0.63
C THR A 223 -18.78 6.40 0.51
N CYS A 224 -17.93 6.14 1.50
CA CYS A 224 -16.53 6.61 1.51
C CYS A 224 -15.54 5.48 1.24
N HIS A 225 -15.85 4.25 1.67
CA HIS A 225 -14.99 3.08 1.54
C HIS A 225 -15.26 2.34 0.23
N THR A 226 -14.75 2.86 -0.89
CA THR A 226 -14.94 2.31 -2.25
C THR A 226 -13.61 2.04 -2.95
N GLY A 227 -13.68 1.34 -4.10
CA GLY A 227 -12.54 1.03 -4.95
C GLY A 227 -11.72 -0.16 -4.48
N THR A 228 -10.55 -0.35 -5.08
CA THR A 228 -9.67 -1.50 -4.84
C THR A 228 -9.05 -1.56 -3.45
N MET A 229 -9.03 -0.41 -2.75
CA MET A 229 -8.41 -0.28 -1.43
C MET A 229 -9.43 -0.01 -0.31
N PHE A 230 -10.71 -0.16 -0.58
CA PHE A 230 -11.77 0.19 0.37
C PHE A 230 -11.64 1.62 0.92
N GLY A 231 -11.18 2.54 0.11
CA GLY A 231 -10.95 3.94 0.47
C GLY A 231 -9.83 4.57 -0.35
N GLY A 232 -9.35 5.73 0.11
CA GLY A 232 -8.27 6.45 -0.57
C GLY A 232 -8.67 7.08 -1.91
N GLN A 233 -9.98 7.20 -2.19
CA GLN A 233 -10.50 7.81 -3.41
C GLN A 233 -10.82 9.30 -3.23
N MET A 234 -10.94 9.76 -1.99
CA MET A 234 -11.26 11.15 -1.63
C MET A 234 -10.53 11.54 -0.34
N LEU A 235 -10.34 12.84 -0.17
CA LEU A 235 -9.81 13.41 1.07
C LEU A 235 -10.97 13.76 2.00
N GLN A 236 -10.80 13.41 3.29
CA GLN A 236 -11.73 13.79 4.34
C GLN A 236 -10.96 14.39 5.50
N LYS A 237 -11.53 15.43 6.11
CA LYS A 237 -10.94 16.01 7.31
C LYS A 237 -11.19 15.07 8.48
N LEU A 238 -10.11 14.64 9.15
CA LEU A 238 -10.22 13.80 10.34
C LEU A 238 -10.91 14.58 11.48
N GLY A 239 -11.92 13.96 12.09
CA GLY A 239 -12.65 14.56 13.22
C GLY A 239 -13.65 15.66 12.82
N ALA A 240 -14.06 15.74 11.57
CA ALA A 240 -15.13 16.65 11.09
C ALA A 240 -16.48 15.96 11.12
#